data_fcba2fe090cc9db98c33cc4371cb8d99
#
_entry.id   fcba2fe090cc9db98c33cc4371cb8d99
#
_cell.length_a   1.000
_cell.length_b   1.000
_cell.length_c   1.000
_cell.angle_alpha   90.00
_cell.angle_beta   90.00
_cell.angle_gamma   90.00
#
_symmetry.space_group_name_H-M   'P 1'
#
loop_
_entity.id
_entity.type
_entity.pdbx_description
1 polymer ?
#
loop_
_entity_poly.entity_id
_entity_poly.type
_entity_poly.pdbx_seq_one_letter_code
_entity_poly.pdbx_strand_id
1 'polypeptide(L)'
;ICLFHYLFISFVFNMDLEPNVWGPHYWFFLHSITFTYPKNPTSATKKKYYDFIHNMPIFIPHKDISKKFINYLDAYPLTPYLDSSESFQKWMLFIHNKINKSIGKQQFTYYQLMNNFNELYKPKQVINKQYIKWREKIIYLFLVVIIIGIIAYIYNK
;
A
#
# COMPACT_ATOMS: atom_id res chain seq x y z
N ILE A 1 -27.27 25.00 17.39
CA ILE A 1 -25.96 24.29 17.30
C ILE A 1 -26.17 22.77 17.31
N CYS A 2 -27.07 22.20 18.15
CA CYS A 2 -27.32 20.75 18.23
C CYS A 2 -27.90 20.13 16.94
N LEU A 3 -28.83 20.82 16.28
CA LEU A 3 -29.50 20.29 15.08
C LEU A 3 -28.55 20.21 13.87
N PHE A 4 -27.67 21.19 13.70
CA PHE A 4 -26.66 21.22 12.64
C PHE A 4 -25.60 20.13 12.86
N HIS A 5 -25.23 19.86 14.11
CA HIS A 5 -24.30 18.79 14.45
C HIS A 5 -24.91 17.40 14.20
N TYR A 6 -26.20 17.23 14.51
CA TYR A 6 -26.93 15.98 14.25
C TYR A 6 -27.13 15.72 12.76
N LEU A 7 -27.46 16.75 11.96
CA LEU A 7 -27.57 16.65 10.51
C LEU A 7 -26.21 16.37 9.86
N PHE A 8 -25.14 16.97 10.34
CA PHE A 8 -23.78 16.73 9.83
C PHE A 8 -23.31 15.30 10.15
N ILE A 9 -23.55 14.82 11.37
CA ILE A 9 -23.24 13.43 11.78
C ILE A 9 -24.09 12.44 10.98
N SER A 10 -25.38 12.68 10.80
CA SER A 10 -26.26 11.83 9.99
C SER A 10 -25.86 11.82 8.51
N PHE A 11 -25.38 12.92 7.99
CA PHE A 11 -24.87 13.04 6.62
C PHE A 11 -23.58 12.22 6.44
N VAL A 12 -22.64 12.28 7.38
CA VAL A 12 -21.37 11.50 7.32
C VAL A 12 -21.64 9.99 7.45
N PHE A 13 -22.61 9.56 8.26
CA PHE A 13 -22.93 8.15 8.45
C PHE A 13 -23.64 7.49 7.25
N ASN A 14 -24.12 8.26 6.28
CA ASN A 14 -24.82 7.75 5.09
C ASN A 14 -24.05 7.99 3.77
N MET A 15 -22.82 8.47 3.83
CA MET A 15 -21.99 8.71 2.64
C MET A 15 -21.23 7.46 2.23
N ASP A 16 -21.37 7.09 0.95
CA ASP A 16 -20.39 6.22 0.29
C ASP A 16 -19.07 7.02 0.14
N LEU A 17 -18.01 6.55 0.80
CA LEU A 17 -16.71 7.21 0.73
C LEU A 17 -16.04 6.98 -0.63
N GLU A 18 -15.26 7.97 -1.08
CA GLU A 18 -14.57 7.93 -2.37
C GLU A 18 -13.57 6.76 -2.49
N PRO A 19 -13.78 5.80 -3.41
CA PRO A 19 -12.96 4.60 -3.52
C PRO A 19 -11.49 4.86 -3.89
N ASN A 20 -11.18 6.02 -4.45
CA ASN A 20 -9.80 6.39 -4.77
C ASN A 20 -8.99 6.74 -3.52
N VAL A 21 -9.67 7.16 -2.45
CA VAL A 21 -9.03 7.53 -1.17
C VAL A 21 -8.80 6.30 -0.30
N TRP A 22 -9.87 5.58 0.07
CA TRP A 22 -9.76 4.46 1.01
C TRP A 22 -9.26 3.16 0.36
N GLY A 23 -9.60 2.95 -0.92
CA GLY A 23 -9.35 1.68 -1.62
C GLY A 23 -7.89 1.21 -1.61
N PRO A 24 -6.89 2.05 -1.91
CA PRO A 24 -5.48 1.66 -1.85
C PRO A 24 -5.06 1.12 -0.48
N HIS A 25 -5.57 1.71 0.62
CA HIS A 25 -5.26 1.28 1.99
C HIS A 25 -5.89 -0.06 2.32
N TYR A 26 -7.14 -0.29 1.91
CA TYR A 26 -7.82 -1.57 2.09
C TYR A 26 -7.13 -2.68 1.30
N TRP A 27 -6.78 -2.45 0.05
CA TRP A 27 -6.07 -3.43 -0.76
C TRP A 27 -4.66 -3.71 -0.24
N PHE A 28 -3.95 -2.68 0.22
CA PHE A 28 -2.66 -2.88 0.88
C PHE A 28 -2.79 -3.79 2.10
N PHE A 29 -3.76 -3.54 2.96
CA PHE A 29 -4.03 -4.35 4.14
C PHE A 29 -4.41 -5.80 3.78
N LEU A 30 -5.36 -6.00 2.85
CA LEU A 30 -5.78 -7.31 2.42
C LEU A 30 -4.65 -8.13 1.80
N HIS A 31 -3.83 -7.52 0.93
CA HIS A 31 -2.65 -8.20 0.39
C HIS A 31 -1.62 -8.51 1.47
N SER A 32 -1.37 -7.61 2.43
CA SER A 32 -0.45 -7.87 3.56
C SER A 32 -0.87 -9.12 4.33
N ILE A 33 -2.18 -9.31 4.57
CA ILE A 33 -2.73 -10.52 5.21
C ILE A 33 -2.40 -11.77 4.40
N THR A 34 -2.52 -11.73 3.08
CA THR A 34 -2.21 -12.90 2.23
C THR A 34 -0.72 -13.21 2.18
N PHE A 35 0.16 -12.22 2.22
CA PHE A 35 1.61 -12.41 2.27
C PHE A 35 2.09 -13.04 3.58
N THR A 36 1.41 -12.73 4.69
CA THR A 36 1.71 -13.28 6.01
C THR A 36 0.98 -14.60 6.30
N TYR A 37 0.18 -15.10 5.36
CA TYR A 37 -0.53 -16.37 5.50
C TYR A 37 0.44 -17.55 5.61
N PRO A 38 0.24 -18.50 6.55
CA PRO A 38 1.14 -19.64 6.72
C PRO A 38 1.28 -20.50 5.47
N LYS A 39 2.49 -21.05 5.22
CA LYS A 39 2.71 -21.99 4.11
C LYS A 39 1.93 -23.30 4.30
N ASN A 40 1.83 -23.77 5.55
CA ASN A 40 1.12 -24.99 5.93
C ASN A 40 0.03 -24.61 6.95
N PRO A 41 -1.12 -24.12 6.50
CA PRO A 41 -2.19 -23.67 7.39
C PRO A 41 -2.94 -24.84 8.00
N THR A 42 -3.26 -24.74 9.30
CA THR A 42 -4.17 -25.68 9.97
C THR A 42 -5.61 -25.41 9.57
N SER A 43 -6.51 -26.38 9.78
CA SER A 43 -7.96 -26.19 9.55
C SER A 43 -8.52 -25.00 10.34
N ALA A 44 -8.06 -24.81 11.59
CA ALA A 44 -8.45 -23.67 12.41
C ALA A 44 -7.97 -22.32 11.80
N THR A 45 -6.74 -22.29 11.25
CA THR A 45 -6.22 -21.12 10.56
C THR A 45 -7.04 -20.81 9.32
N LYS A 46 -7.28 -21.81 8.46
CA LYS A 46 -8.12 -21.67 7.27
C LYS A 46 -9.49 -21.08 7.59
N LYS A 47 -10.15 -21.61 8.64
CA LYS A 47 -11.46 -21.12 9.07
C LYS A 47 -11.41 -19.65 9.48
N LYS A 48 -10.42 -19.21 10.27
CA LYS A 48 -10.30 -17.82 10.71
C LYS A 48 -10.12 -16.85 9.54
N TYR A 49 -9.30 -17.21 8.56
CA TYR A 49 -9.10 -16.37 7.36
C TYR A 49 -10.34 -16.38 6.45
N TYR A 50 -11.01 -17.52 6.33
CA TYR A 50 -12.28 -17.62 5.62
C TYR A 50 -13.31 -16.69 6.25
N ASP A 51 -13.54 -16.80 7.56
CA ASP A 51 -14.51 -15.98 8.30
C ASP A 51 -14.17 -14.49 8.18
N PHE A 52 -12.88 -14.12 8.27
CA PHE A 52 -12.42 -12.75 8.10
C PHE A 52 -12.77 -12.19 6.73
N ILE A 53 -12.43 -12.90 5.65
CA ILE A 53 -12.69 -12.43 4.28
C ILE A 53 -14.20 -12.36 3.98
N HIS A 54 -15.00 -13.31 4.47
CA HIS A 54 -16.44 -13.30 4.27
C HIS A 54 -17.16 -12.18 5.05
N ASN A 55 -16.57 -11.72 6.16
CA ASN A 55 -17.10 -10.57 6.90
C ASN A 55 -16.58 -9.22 6.37
N MET A 56 -15.54 -9.22 5.55
CA MET A 56 -14.90 -7.99 5.04
C MET A 56 -15.86 -7.03 4.32
N PRO A 57 -16.86 -7.49 3.53
CA PRO A 57 -17.82 -6.61 2.85
C PRO A 57 -18.57 -5.67 3.80
N ILE A 58 -18.83 -6.07 5.04
CA ILE A 58 -19.53 -5.26 6.06
C ILE A 58 -18.75 -3.98 6.37
N PHE A 59 -17.41 -4.02 6.25
CA PHE A 59 -16.52 -2.93 6.58
C PHE A 59 -16.12 -2.07 5.37
N ILE A 60 -16.61 -2.40 4.16
CA ILE A 60 -16.33 -1.60 2.96
C ILE A 60 -17.20 -0.34 2.99
N PRO A 61 -16.60 0.88 3.04
CA PRO A 61 -17.34 2.12 3.20
C PRO A 61 -17.94 2.63 1.88
N HIS A 62 -18.49 1.71 1.06
CA HIS A 62 -19.14 1.99 -0.22
C HIS A 62 -20.09 0.84 -0.57
N LYS A 63 -21.39 1.12 -0.61
CA LYS A 63 -22.45 0.10 -0.74
C LYS A 63 -22.35 -0.75 -2.00
N ASP A 64 -22.10 -0.13 -3.15
CA ASP A 64 -22.03 -0.88 -4.42
C ASP A 64 -20.78 -1.75 -4.52
N ILE A 65 -19.65 -1.29 -3.99
CA ILE A 65 -18.42 -2.09 -3.95
C ILE A 65 -18.59 -3.26 -2.97
N SER A 66 -19.19 -3.02 -1.82
CA SER A 66 -19.53 -4.07 -0.85
C SER A 66 -20.40 -5.17 -1.47
N LYS A 67 -21.50 -4.80 -2.17
CA LYS A 67 -22.36 -5.75 -2.88
C LYS A 67 -21.60 -6.53 -3.96
N LYS A 68 -20.76 -5.85 -4.76
CA LYS A 68 -19.92 -6.53 -5.76
C LYS A 68 -18.95 -7.50 -5.12
N PHE A 69 -18.36 -7.14 -3.98
CA PHE A 69 -17.44 -8.02 -3.26
C PHE A 69 -18.17 -9.29 -2.78
N ILE A 70 -19.36 -9.17 -2.20
CA ILE A 70 -20.22 -10.31 -1.81
C ILE A 70 -20.47 -11.21 -3.02
N ASN A 71 -20.95 -10.65 -4.14
CA ASN A 71 -21.23 -11.42 -5.35
C ASN A 71 -20.01 -12.16 -5.88
N TYR A 72 -18.80 -11.58 -5.73
CA TYR A 72 -17.57 -12.26 -6.13
C TYR A 72 -17.14 -13.35 -5.16
N LEU A 73 -17.40 -13.20 -3.85
CA LEU A 73 -17.18 -14.28 -2.89
C LEU A 73 -18.08 -15.50 -3.18
N ASP A 74 -19.33 -15.26 -3.57
CA ASP A 74 -20.29 -16.32 -3.94
C ASP A 74 -19.90 -16.99 -5.27
N ALA A 75 -19.52 -16.19 -6.28
CA ALA A 75 -19.15 -16.70 -7.60
C ALA A 75 -17.77 -17.40 -7.63
N TYR A 76 -16.86 -17.01 -6.75
CA TYR A 76 -15.47 -17.47 -6.70
C TYR A 76 -15.07 -17.88 -5.28
N PRO A 77 -15.54 -19.04 -4.78
CA PRO A 77 -15.33 -19.48 -3.40
C PRO A 77 -13.85 -19.48 -2.99
N LEU A 78 -13.57 -18.96 -1.79
CA LEU A 78 -12.22 -18.83 -1.24
C LEU A 78 -11.60 -20.18 -0.82
N THR A 79 -12.43 -21.12 -0.35
CA THR A 79 -11.99 -22.36 0.32
C THR A 79 -10.85 -23.10 -0.41
N PRO A 80 -10.92 -23.34 -1.75
CA PRO A 80 -9.85 -24.07 -2.45
C PRO A 80 -8.50 -23.37 -2.47
N TYR A 81 -8.48 -22.06 -2.19
CA TYR A 81 -7.28 -21.23 -2.27
C TYR A 81 -6.61 -21.01 -0.91
N LEU A 82 -7.17 -21.56 0.16
CA LEU A 82 -6.61 -21.49 1.51
C LEU A 82 -5.59 -22.62 1.81
N ASP A 83 -5.22 -23.43 0.83
CA ASP A 83 -4.25 -24.50 1.03
C ASP A 83 -2.80 -24.01 1.05
N SER A 84 -2.51 -22.86 0.46
CA SER A 84 -1.20 -22.25 0.48
C SER A 84 -1.25 -20.72 0.43
N SER A 85 -0.19 -20.07 0.91
CA SER A 85 -0.04 -18.62 0.84
C SER A 85 -0.09 -18.12 -0.61
N GLU A 86 0.57 -18.79 -1.55
CA GLU A 86 0.61 -18.38 -2.95
C GLU A 86 -0.77 -18.45 -3.61
N SER A 87 -1.53 -19.53 -3.38
CA SER A 87 -2.90 -19.67 -3.90
C SER A 87 -3.80 -18.57 -3.36
N PHE A 88 -3.70 -18.26 -2.07
CA PHE A 88 -4.50 -17.20 -1.45
C PHE A 88 -4.13 -15.81 -1.98
N GLN A 89 -2.85 -15.52 -2.19
CA GLN A 89 -2.38 -14.27 -2.81
C GLN A 89 -2.96 -14.10 -4.23
N LYS A 90 -2.88 -15.15 -5.06
CA LYS A 90 -3.41 -15.13 -6.43
C LYS A 90 -4.93 -14.95 -6.46
N TRP A 91 -5.65 -15.62 -5.56
CA TRP A 91 -7.10 -15.43 -5.42
C TRP A 91 -7.45 -14.00 -5.00
N MET A 92 -6.78 -13.46 -4.00
CA MET A 92 -7.01 -12.08 -3.56
C MET A 92 -6.75 -11.06 -4.67
N LEU A 93 -5.67 -11.24 -5.43
CA LEU A 93 -5.39 -10.41 -6.61
C LEU A 93 -6.49 -10.54 -7.66
N PHE A 94 -6.99 -11.74 -7.90
CA PHE A 94 -8.10 -11.97 -8.82
C PHE A 94 -9.36 -11.18 -8.39
N ILE A 95 -9.76 -11.25 -7.13
CA ILE A 95 -10.89 -10.46 -6.59
C ILE A 95 -10.61 -8.97 -6.70
N HIS A 96 -9.41 -8.50 -6.34
CA HIS A 96 -9.00 -7.11 -6.52
C HIS A 96 -9.19 -6.63 -7.96
N ASN A 97 -8.72 -7.41 -8.91
CA ASN A 97 -8.85 -7.09 -10.33
C ASN A 97 -10.31 -7.10 -10.82
N LYS A 98 -11.16 -7.98 -10.29
CA LYS A 98 -12.61 -7.96 -10.56
C LYS A 98 -13.25 -6.66 -10.08
N ILE A 99 -12.93 -6.21 -8.87
CA ILE A 99 -13.39 -4.92 -8.35
C ILE A 99 -12.82 -3.78 -9.21
N ASN A 100 -11.52 -3.74 -9.48
CA ASN A 100 -10.91 -2.72 -10.32
C ASN A 100 -11.58 -2.61 -11.68
N LYS A 101 -11.79 -3.73 -12.37
CA LYS A 101 -12.50 -3.76 -13.65
C LYS A 101 -13.92 -3.16 -13.53
N SER A 102 -14.62 -3.48 -12.44
CA SER A 102 -16.01 -3.04 -12.25
C SER A 102 -16.17 -1.55 -11.97
N ILE A 103 -15.07 -0.86 -11.62
CA ILE A 103 -15.02 0.58 -11.35
C ILE A 103 -14.10 1.33 -12.34
N GLY A 104 -13.74 0.69 -13.46
CA GLY A 104 -12.93 1.29 -14.53
C GLY A 104 -11.45 1.51 -14.18
N LYS A 105 -10.91 0.81 -13.16
CA LYS A 105 -9.50 0.90 -12.78
C LYS A 105 -8.64 -0.15 -13.46
N GLN A 106 -7.33 0.16 -13.54
CA GLN A 106 -6.33 -0.76 -14.08
C GLN A 106 -6.23 -2.05 -13.25
N GLN A 107 -6.09 -3.17 -13.94
CA GLN A 107 -5.81 -4.46 -13.34
C GLN A 107 -4.29 -4.66 -13.20
N PHE A 108 -3.89 -5.42 -12.19
CA PHE A 108 -2.49 -5.75 -11.91
C PHE A 108 -2.19 -7.20 -12.27
N THR A 109 -1.00 -7.46 -12.81
CA THR A 109 -0.43 -8.81 -12.86
C THR A 109 0.12 -9.20 -11.49
N TYR A 110 0.29 -10.50 -11.26
CA TYR A 110 0.91 -10.99 -10.02
C TYR A 110 2.34 -10.46 -9.85
N TYR A 111 3.10 -10.38 -10.93
CA TYR A 111 4.43 -9.79 -10.93
C TYR A 111 4.44 -8.31 -10.50
N GLN A 112 3.52 -7.51 -11.02
CA GLN A 112 3.38 -6.10 -10.63
C GLN A 112 3.02 -5.95 -9.15
N LEU A 113 2.09 -6.79 -8.64
CA LEU A 113 1.74 -6.80 -7.22
C LEU A 113 2.97 -7.10 -6.34
N MET A 114 3.71 -8.16 -6.67
CA MET A 114 4.91 -8.57 -5.93
C MET A 114 5.99 -7.50 -5.96
N ASN A 115 6.23 -6.90 -7.13
CA ASN A 115 7.23 -5.85 -7.27
C ASN A 115 6.85 -4.60 -6.46
N ASN A 116 5.59 -4.15 -6.54
CA ASN A 116 5.12 -3.01 -5.76
C ASN A 116 5.27 -3.24 -4.25
N PHE A 117 4.95 -4.45 -3.78
CA PHE A 117 5.13 -4.81 -2.38
C PHE A 117 6.61 -4.79 -1.97
N ASN A 118 7.48 -5.39 -2.77
CA ASN A 118 8.93 -5.41 -2.51
C ASN A 118 9.52 -3.98 -2.46
N GLU A 119 9.10 -3.08 -3.35
CA GLU A 119 9.55 -1.69 -3.33
C GLU A 119 9.19 -0.97 -2.03
N LEU A 120 7.97 -1.22 -1.50
CA LEU A 120 7.53 -0.62 -0.23
C LEU A 120 8.35 -1.07 0.98
N TYR A 121 8.85 -2.31 0.96
CA TYR A 121 9.63 -2.90 2.05
C TYR A 121 11.15 -2.83 1.83
N LYS A 122 11.61 -2.27 0.72
CA LYS A 122 13.04 -2.01 0.54
C LYS A 122 13.55 -1.11 1.66
N PRO A 123 14.71 -1.44 2.26
CA PRO A 123 15.34 -0.56 3.23
C PRO A 123 15.51 0.82 2.60
N LYS A 124 14.91 1.84 3.19
CA LYS A 124 15.20 3.22 2.79
C LYS A 124 16.70 3.41 2.95
N GLN A 125 17.39 3.77 1.86
CA GLN A 125 18.81 4.11 1.96
C GLN A 125 18.94 5.20 3.03
N VAL A 126 19.54 4.84 4.14
CA VAL A 126 19.89 5.81 5.17
C VAL A 126 20.99 6.66 4.54
N ILE A 127 20.60 7.79 3.94
CA ILE A 127 21.55 8.79 3.46
C ILE A 127 22.35 9.17 4.69
N ASN A 128 23.58 8.67 4.76
CA ASN A 128 24.44 8.88 5.91
C ASN A 128 24.69 10.40 6.00
N LYS A 129 24.01 11.08 6.93
CA LYS A 129 24.15 12.53 7.18
C LYS A 129 25.62 12.92 7.36
N GLN A 130 26.44 11.99 7.81
CA GLN A 130 27.87 12.17 7.97
C GLN A 130 28.59 12.24 6.61
N TYR A 131 28.18 11.42 5.63
CA TYR A 131 28.73 11.47 4.26
C TYR A 131 28.41 12.79 3.56
N ILE A 132 27.18 13.30 3.70
CA ILE A 132 26.79 14.60 3.15
C ILE A 132 27.63 15.73 3.78
N LYS A 133 27.78 15.74 5.11
CA LYS A 133 28.61 16.72 5.82
C LYS A 133 30.08 16.67 5.42
N TRP A 134 30.63 15.49 5.15
CA TRP A 134 32.00 15.35 4.65
C TRP A 134 32.14 15.87 3.22
N ARG A 135 31.19 15.60 2.37
CA ARG A 135 31.18 16.11 0.98
C ARG A 135 31.11 17.64 0.94
N GLU A 136 30.31 18.27 1.74
CA GLU A 136 30.25 19.72 1.90
C GLU A 136 31.60 20.28 2.37
N LYS A 137 32.20 19.69 3.40
CA LYS A 137 33.51 20.12 3.90
C LYS A 137 34.63 20.05 2.81
N ILE A 138 34.62 19.01 2.02
CA ILE A 138 35.58 18.86 0.90
C ILE A 138 35.37 19.95 -0.14
N ILE A 139 34.13 20.27 -0.49
CA ILE A 139 33.81 21.35 -1.44
C ILE A 139 34.29 22.70 -0.91
N TYR A 140 34.05 23.03 0.37
CA TYR A 140 34.53 24.23 0.99
C TYR A 140 36.07 24.30 1.01
N LEU A 141 36.74 23.20 1.32
CA LEU A 141 38.19 23.13 1.28
C LEU A 141 38.74 23.45 -0.13
N PHE A 142 38.12 22.87 -1.16
CA PHE A 142 38.50 23.13 -2.55
C PHE A 142 38.31 24.61 -2.93
N LEU A 143 37.21 25.25 -2.53
CA LEU A 143 36.96 26.65 -2.77
C LEU A 143 37.99 27.53 -2.08
N VAL A 144 38.35 27.23 -0.84
CA VAL A 144 39.42 27.97 -0.11
C VAL A 144 40.75 27.86 -0.81
N VAL A 145 41.16 26.68 -1.28
CA VAL A 145 42.40 26.47 -2.01
C VAL A 145 42.43 27.29 -3.31
N ILE A 146 41.31 27.32 -4.04
CA ILE A 146 41.20 28.14 -5.26
C ILE A 146 41.38 29.63 -4.96
N ILE A 147 40.70 30.13 -3.92
CA ILE A 147 40.79 31.54 -3.51
C ILE A 147 42.24 31.90 -3.14
N ILE A 148 42.93 31.07 -2.34
CA ILE A 148 44.33 31.28 -1.97
C ILE A 148 45.20 31.30 -3.23
N GLY A 149 45.00 30.41 -4.19
CA GLY A 149 45.71 30.38 -5.45
C GLY A 149 45.53 31.67 -6.28
N ILE A 150 44.30 32.19 -6.32
CA ILE A 150 44.02 33.47 -7.01
C ILE A 150 44.74 34.64 -6.32
N ILE A 151 44.70 34.71 -4.99
CA ILE A 151 45.34 35.74 -4.21
C ILE A 151 46.85 35.69 -4.43
N ALA A 152 47.45 34.51 -4.35
CA ALA A 152 48.88 34.33 -4.59
C ALA A 152 49.29 34.74 -6.01
N TYR A 153 48.48 34.41 -7.01
CA TYR A 153 48.69 34.80 -8.39
C TYR A 153 48.67 36.33 -8.58
N ILE A 154 47.70 37.02 -7.95
CA ILE A 154 47.58 38.48 -8.02
C ILE A 154 48.76 39.15 -7.31
N TYR A 155 49.20 38.60 -6.18
CA TYR A 155 50.30 39.18 -5.39
C TYR A 155 51.68 39.04 -6.06
N ASN A 156 51.88 37.98 -6.89
CA ASN A 156 53.11 37.72 -7.60
C ASN A 156 53.16 38.37 -8.98
N LYS A 157 52.16 39.14 -9.37
CA LYS A 157 52.12 39.89 -10.64
C LYS A 157 52.40 41.37 -10.42
#